data_9ea47bf735ac3b0ddcff85f598cdeb84
#
_entry.id   9ea47bf735ac3b0ddcff85f598cdeb84
#
_cell.length_a   1.000
_cell.length_b   1.000
_cell.length_c   1.000
_cell.angle_alpha   90.00
_cell.angle_beta   90.00
_cell.angle_gamma   90.00
#
_symmetry.space_group_name_H-M   'P 1'
#
loop_
_entity.id
_entity.type
_entity.pdbx_description
1 polymer ?
#
loop_
_entity_poly.entity_id
_entity_poly.type
_entity_poly.pdbx_seq_one_letter_code
_entity_poly.pdbx_strand_id
1 'polypeptide(L)' 'IESVTGIRYIRLHVTAKMIIGIRESSGKDFTINLDELYKAYTQCNHFTSPEVKKYIFMGHSPAVALLRYLKNG' A
#
# COMPACT_ATOMS: atom_id res chain seq x y z
N ILE A 1 1.92 -9.19 -3.97
CA ILE A 1 0.52 -9.07 -3.54
C ILE A 1 -0.35 -8.51 -4.66
N GLU A 2 -1.61 -8.73 -4.58
CA GLU A 2 -2.55 -8.36 -5.61
C GLU A 2 -3.67 -7.50 -5.03
N SER A 3 -4.04 -6.42 -5.74
CA SER A 3 -5.15 -5.58 -5.30
C SER A 3 -6.49 -6.24 -5.66
N VAL A 4 -7.58 -5.67 -5.12
CA VAL A 4 -8.94 -6.14 -5.43
C VAL A 4 -9.30 -5.98 -6.90
N THR A 5 -8.58 -5.13 -7.63
CA THR A 5 -8.78 -4.91 -9.06
C THR A 5 -7.91 -5.81 -9.93
N GLY A 6 -7.14 -6.72 -9.32
CA GLY A 6 -6.26 -7.62 -10.04
C GLY A 6 -4.89 -7.06 -10.38
N ILE A 7 -4.56 -5.87 -9.91
CA ILE A 7 -3.25 -5.27 -10.12
C ILE A 7 -2.26 -5.92 -9.17
N ARG A 8 -1.16 -6.44 -9.69
CA ARG A 8 -0.13 -7.09 -8.89
C ARG A 8 1.01 -6.14 -8.58
N TYR A 9 1.51 -6.22 -7.35
CA TYR A 9 2.66 -5.48 -6.87
C TYR A 9 3.75 -6.46 -6.48
N ILE A 10 4.92 -6.31 -7.09
CA ILE A 10 6.02 -7.27 -6.98
C ILE A 10 7.29 -6.61 -6.47
N ARG A 11 8.28 -7.42 -6.12
CA ARG A 11 9.61 -6.97 -5.65
C ARG A 11 9.50 -6.02 -4.46
N LEU A 12 8.68 -6.40 -3.49
CA LEU A 12 8.49 -5.58 -2.29
C LEU A 12 9.74 -5.60 -1.42
N HIS A 13 10.20 -4.42 -1.05
CA HIS A 13 11.34 -4.20 -0.18
C HIS A 13 10.94 -3.34 0.99
N VAL A 14 11.33 -3.74 2.19
CA VAL A 14 11.11 -2.91 3.39
C VAL A 14 12.44 -2.33 3.82
N THR A 15 12.50 -0.99 3.88
CA THR A 15 13.64 -0.28 4.45
C THR A 15 13.28 0.21 5.85
N ALA A 16 14.19 0.97 6.50
CA ALA A 16 13.93 1.49 7.83
C ALA A 16 12.70 2.39 7.91
N LYS A 17 12.35 3.08 6.83
CA LYS A 17 11.28 4.09 6.84
C LYS A 17 10.23 3.92 5.76
N MET A 18 10.41 3.00 4.82
CA MET A 18 9.48 2.89 3.70
C MET A 18 9.44 1.50 3.09
N ILE A 19 8.38 1.26 2.34
CA ILE A 19 8.22 0.06 1.53
C ILE A 19 8.35 0.50 0.08
N ILE A 20 9.19 -0.20 -0.68
CA ILE A 20 9.41 0.06 -2.09
C ILE A 20 9.00 -1.18 -2.88
N GLY A 21 8.32 -1.00 -3.98
CA GLY A 21 7.91 -2.11 -4.82
C GLY A 21 7.71 -1.67 -6.26
N ILE A 22 7.26 -2.61 -7.09
CA ILE A 22 7.01 -2.37 -8.50
C ILE A 22 5.59 -2.79 -8.83
N ARG A 23 4.88 -1.92 -9.55
CA ARG A 23 3.58 -2.25 -10.11
C ARG A 23 3.79 -3.04 -11.39
N GLU A 24 3.41 -4.31 -11.39
CA GLU A 24 3.70 -5.22 -12.50
C GLU A 24 3.16 -4.72 -13.85
N SER A 25 1.94 -4.21 -13.87
CA SER A 25 1.28 -3.80 -15.11
C SER A 25 1.96 -2.64 -15.82
N SER A 26 2.57 -1.72 -15.08
CA SER A 26 3.22 -0.53 -15.65
C SER A 26 4.74 -0.57 -15.55
N GLY A 27 5.28 -1.47 -14.74
CA GLY A 27 6.71 -1.55 -14.46
C GLY A 27 7.24 -0.37 -13.66
N LYS A 28 6.37 0.47 -13.13
CA LYS A 28 6.78 1.65 -12.37
C LYS A 28 6.97 1.34 -10.90
N ASP A 29 7.98 1.96 -10.31
CA ASP A 29 8.24 1.84 -8.89
C ASP A 29 7.20 2.62 -8.09
N PHE A 30 6.94 2.14 -6.88
CA PHE A 30 6.17 2.89 -5.91
C PHE A 30 6.86 2.87 -4.55
N THR A 31 6.58 3.87 -3.73
CA THR A 31 7.15 4.00 -2.40
C THR A 31 6.03 4.35 -1.42
N ILE A 32 6.02 3.69 -0.27
CA ILE A 32 5.05 3.96 0.79
C ILE A 32 5.82 4.29 2.06
N ASN A 33 5.51 5.43 2.67
CA ASN A 33 6.08 5.81 3.96
C ASN A 33 5.51 4.92 5.06
N LEU A 34 6.37 4.30 5.86
CA LEU A 34 5.95 3.38 6.92
C LEU A 34 5.13 4.06 8.01
N ASP A 35 5.47 5.31 8.37
CA ASP A 35 4.70 6.04 9.37
C ASP A 35 3.28 6.32 8.88
N GLU A 36 3.14 6.71 7.61
CA GLU A 36 1.83 6.92 7.01
C GLU A 36 1.06 5.61 6.91
N LEU A 37 1.73 4.54 6.52
CA LEU A 37 1.12 3.22 6.42
C LEU A 37 0.61 2.76 7.79
N TYR A 38 1.42 2.96 8.83
CA TYR A 38 1.03 2.61 10.20
C TYR A 38 -0.19 3.40 10.66
N LYS A 39 -0.21 4.70 10.37
CA LYS A 39 -1.37 5.53 10.70
C LYS A 39 -2.63 5.05 9.99
N ALA A 40 -2.52 4.74 8.71
CA ALA A 40 -3.66 4.22 7.96
C ALA A 40 -4.13 2.89 8.53
N TYR A 41 -3.20 2.00 8.89
CA TYR A 41 -3.53 0.71 9.46
C TYR A 41 -4.31 0.84 10.77
N THR A 42 -3.91 1.78 11.62
CA THR A 42 -4.51 1.94 12.95
C THR A 42 -5.76 2.80 12.96
N GLN A 43 -5.87 3.76 12.03
CA GLN A 43 -6.95 4.75 12.03
C GLN A 43 -8.09 4.44 11.07
N CYS A 44 -7.83 3.69 9.99
CA CYS A 44 -8.87 3.37 9.03
C CYS A 44 -9.70 2.17 9.49
N ASN A 45 -11.02 2.30 9.43
CA ASN A 45 -11.92 1.19 9.68
C ASN A 45 -12.04 0.28 8.46
N HIS A 46 -11.98 0.89 7.28
CA HIS A 46 -12.04 0.18 6.00
C HIS A 46 -10.87 0.62 5.14
N PHE A 47 -10.19 -0.34 4.54
CA PHE A 47 -9.04 -0.05 3.68
C PHE A 47 -9.52 0.18 2.26
N THR A 48 -10.12 1.34 2.03
CA THR A 48 -10.55 1.79 0.71
C THR A 48 -9.69 2.97 0.28
N SER A 49 -9.61 3.22 -1.03
CA SER A 49 -8.80 4.32 -1.54
C SER A 49 -9.13 5.68 -0.91
N PRO A 50 -10.42 6.07 -0.78
CA PRO A 50 -10.73 7.36 -0.15
C PRO A 50 -10.28 7.45 1.31
N GLU A 51 -10.39 6.37 2.07
CA GLU A 51 -9.97 6.36 3.48
C GLU A 51 -8.46 6.40 3.61
N VAL A 52 -7.77 5.54 2.88
CA VAL A 52 -6.31 5.43 2.95
C VAL A 52 -5.64 6.69 2.41
N LYS A 53 -6.23 7.33 1.42
CA LYS A 53 -5.68 8.54 0.82
C LYS A 53 -5.58 9.70 1.82
N LYS A 54 -6.38 9.70 2.87
CA LYS A 54 -6.31 10.72 3.92
C LYS A 54 -5.00 10.65 4.69
N TYR A 55 -4.37 9.49 4.76
CA TYR A 55 -3.16 9.26 5.54
C TYR A 55 -1.94 9.05 4.66
N ILE A 56 -2.12 8.50 3.46
CA ILE A 56 -1.04 8.20 2.53
C ILE A 56 -1.23 9.05 1.28
N PHE A 57 -0.38 10.06 1.14
CA PHE A 57 -0.50 11.00 0.03
C PHE A 57 -0.12 10.37 -1.30
N MET A 58 1.00 9.64 -1.34
CA MET A 58 1.47 8.98 -2.55
C MET A 58 1.50 7.47 -2.34
N GLY A 59 1.18 6.73 -3.40
CA GLY A 59 1.18 5.28 -3.31
C GLY A 59 -0.01 4.71 -2.56
N HIS A 60 -1.14 5.42 -2.52
CA HIS A 60 -2.31 4.95 -1.80
C HIS A 60 -2.89 3.67 -2.40
N SER A 61 -2.83 3.49 -3.70
CA SER A 61 -3.35 2.29 -4.36
C SER A 61 -2.60 1.02 -3.92
N PRO A 62 -1.25 0.94 -4.03
CA PRO A 62 -0.53 -0.20 -3.48
C PRO A 62 -0.66 -0.30 -1.96
N ALA A 63 -0.82 0.82 -1.26
CA ALA A 63 -1.01 0.81 0.19
C ALA A 63 -2.33 0.13 0.58
N VAL A 64 -3.41 0.38 -0.16
CA VAL A 64 -4.69 -0.30 0.07
C VAL A 64 -4.52 -1.81 -0.08
N ALA A 65 -3.85 -2.26 -1.14
CA ALA A 65 -3.62 -3.68 -1.37
C ALA A 65 -2.81 -4.30 -0.23
N LEU A 66 -1.76 -3.60 0.20
CA LEU A 66 -0.89 -4.08 1.28
C LEU A 66 -1.63 -4.12 2.62
N LEU A 67 -2.41 -3.10 2.94
CA LEU A 67 -3.18 -3.05 4.18
C LEU A 67 -4.21 -4.17 4.26
N ARG A 68 -4.89 -4.44 3.16
CA ARG A 68 -5.83 -5.55 3.09
C ARG A 68 -5.14 -6.89 3.25
N TYR A 69 -3.98 -7.04 2.65
CA TYR A 69 -3.18 -8.25 2.78
C TYR A 69 -2.77 -8.48 4.23
N LEU A 70 -2.28 -7.44 4.91
CA LEU A 70 -1.86 -7.54 6.30
C LEU A 70 -3.01 -7.87 7.24
N LYS A 71 -4.18 -7.30 6.98
CA LYS A 71 -5.34 -7.54 7.83
C LYS A 71 -5.94 -8.93 7.65
N ASN A 72 -5.97 -9.41 6.43
CA ASN A 72 -6.64 -10.69 6.10
C ASN A 72 -5.69 -11.86 5.97
N GLY A 73 -4.44 -11.58 5.85
CA GLY A 73 -3.43 -12.60 5.66
C GLY A 73 -2.55 -12.83 6.83
#